data_4efe7f597dcd068eece527b5aeadceb9
#
_entry.id   4efe7f597dcd068eece527b5aeadceb9
#
_cell.length_a   1.000
_cell.length_b   1.000
_cell.length_c   1.000
_cell.angle_alpha   90.00
_cell.angle_beta   90.00
_cell.angle_gamma   90.00
#
_symmetry.space_group_name_H-M   'P 1'
#
loop_
_entity.id
_entity.type
_entity.pdbx_description
1 polymer ?
#
loop_
_entity_poly.entity_id
_entity_poly.type
_entity_poly.pdbx_seq_one_letter_code
_entity_poly.pdbx_strand_id
1 'polypeptide(L)'
;WILIFGTAIAAIVYKKFQYALGLSATALILIGYSSYAMIFIRSDQKPAINENDPSTVSRAIAYMEREQYGRMFQFPRRYTGLPDKHVAVGRPQNGREYTNSQERAYKTYRLDKQWDYFWDYQVKKMYWRYFLWQFAGRGPSTESFVTAYGARPNEDGVAWFQFGLPLAFLFGLWGMFYHFQQDRKRAFSVLSLFLMTGLAIIIFVNQDNPQPRERDYSYVGSFFAFSIWISIALQAFLDRVNKFLKGKTIEQNGLILSVVLLTLFMPVMMLKANYHEHDRSDNRIAWDYSYNILQSCEPNAIIFTNGDNDTFPLWYLQEAEGIRKDATVANLSLLNTEWYIRQLRDSRPGEFIQMNDAQVQEVSSGLKEWKSQMVRVPAPKTDKNQAGYIEWKVNPTFAGAALMVKDLMILQIIFAAQWEYPIYFAVTVPQSNRLGLEEFLEMEGLVY
;
A
#
# COMPACT_ATOMS: atom_id res chain seq x y z
N TRP A 1 6.65 1.41 -31.47
CA TRP A 1 5.27 0.92 -31.44
C TRP A 1 4.76 0.51 -32.83
N ILE A 2 4.72 1.43 -33.80
CA ILE A 2 4.22 1.20 -35.17
C ILE A 2 4.92 -0.02 -35.83
N LEU A 3 6.24 -0.13 -35.65
CA LEU A 3 7.03 -1.23 -36.21
C LEU A 3 6.65 -2.57 -35.57
N ILE A 4 6.51 -2.66 -34.26
CA ILE A 4 6.16 -3.90 -33.55
C ILE A 4 4.73 -4.34 -33.90
N PHE A 5 3.77 -3.41 -33.87
CA PHE A 5 2.40 -3.71 -34.28
C PHE A 5 2.31 -4.07 -35.77
N GLY A 6 2.98 -3.32 -36.64
CA GLY A 6 3.00 -3.60 -38.08
C GLY A 6 3.59 -4.96 -38.41
N THR A 7 4.71 -5.33 -37.77
CA THR A 7 5.34 -6.65 -37.95
C THR A 7 4.53 -7.76 -37.31
N ALA A 8 3.85 -7.55 -36.20
CA ALA A 8 2.93 -8.53 -35.59
C ALA A 8 1.74 -8.81 -36.50
N ILE A 9 1.11 -7.77 -37.07
CA ILE A 9 0.02 -7.90 -38.03
C ILE A 9 0.51 -8.62 -39.31
N ALA A 10 1.66 -8.21 -39.84
CA ALA A 10 2.27 -8.90 -41.00
C ALA A 10 2.52 -10.40 -40.73
N ALA A 11 3.05 -10.73 -39.56
CA ALA A 11 3.28 -12.12 -39.16
C ALA A 11 1.97 -12.94 -39.08
N ILE A 12 0.87 -12.30 -38.64
CA ILE A 12 -0.47 -12.93 -38.64
C ILE A 12 -0.94 -13.16 -40.10
N VAL A 13 -0.85 -12.13 -40.94
CA VAL A 13 -1.26 -12.19 -42.36
C VAL A 13 -0.49 -13.26 -43.11
N TYR A 14 0.83 -13.34 -42.92
CA TYR A 14 1.70 -14.33 -43.54
C TYR A 14 1.68 -15.70 -42.82
N LYS A 15 0.74 -15.93 -41.88
CA LYS A 15 0.57 -17.18 -41.12
C LYS A 15 1.85 -17.65 -40.39
N LYS A 16 2.72 -16.74 -40.00
CA LYS A 16 3.94 -17.03 -39.24
C LYS A 16 3.63 -16.99 -37.74
N PHE A 17 2.86 -17.95 -37.24
CA PHE A 17 2.26 -17.97 -35.94
C PHE A 17 3.25 -17.76 -34.77
N GLN A 18 4.44 -18.34 -34.84
CA GLN A 18 5.45 -18.18 -33.76
C GLN A 18 5.95 -16.74 -33.64
N TYR A 19 6.20 -16.08 -34.77
CA TYR A 19 6.60 -14.66 -34.79
C TYR A 19 5.45 -13.75 -34.38
N ALA A 20 4.23 -14.04 -34.81
CA ALA A 20 3.05 -13.30 -34.41
C ALA A 20 2.84 -13.37 -32.91
N LEU A 21 2.98 -14.54 -32.30
CA LEU A 21 2.86 -14.70 -30.84
C LEU A 21 3.93 -13.93 -30.08
N GLY A 22 5.20 -14.07 -30.49
CA GLY A 22 6.31 -13.35 -29.85
C GLY A 22 6.18 -11.84 -29.95
N LEU A 23 5.85 -11.32 -31.14
CA LEU A 23 5.66 -9.88 -31.35
C LEU A 23 4.43 -9.33 -30.59
N SER A 24 3.33 -10.09 -30.56
CA SER A 24 2.14 -9.72 -29.78
C SER A 24 2.44 -9.70 -28.29
N ALA A 25 3.15 -10.70 -27.76
CA ALA A 25 3.58 -10.73 -26.36
C ALA A 25 4.48 -9.53 -26.02
N THR A 26 5.45 -9.22 -26.88
CA THR A 26 6.31 -8.04 -26.71
C THR A 26 5.49 -6.74 -26.73
N ALA A 27 4.55 -6.61 -27.66
CA ALA A 27 3.65 -5.46 -27.72
C ALA A 27 2.84 -5.28 -26.45
N LEU A 28 2.27 -6.38 -25.93
CA LEU A 28 1.49 -6.35 -24.67
C LEU A 28 2.34 -5.97 -23.45
N ILE A 29 3.57 -6.50 -23.38
CA ILE A 29 4.52 -6.12 -22.32
C ILE A 29 4.82 -4.62 -22.40
N LEU A 30 5.13 -4.11 -23.59
CA LEU A 30 5.39 -2.68 -23.77
C LEU A 30 4.18 -1.81 -23.46
N ILE A 31 2.96 -2.23 -23.81
CA ILE A 31 1.72 -1.54 -23.41
C ILE A 31 1.61 -1.51 -21.88
N GLY A 32 1.84 -2.62 -21.21
CA GLY A 32 1.84 -2.67 -19.74
C GLY A 32 2.85 -1.67 -19.13
N TYR A 33 4.07 -1.65 -19.64
CA TYR A 33 5.11 -0.73 -19.18
C TYR A 33 4.84 0.75 -19.56
N SER A 34 4.04 1.02 -20.59
CA SER A 34 3.70 2.40 -20.95
C SER A 34 2.93 3.15 -19.86
N SER A 35 2.29 2.44 -18.94
CA SER A 35 1.66 3.04 -17.77
C SER A 35 2.67 3.77 -16.87
N TYR A 36 3.89 3.27 -16.76
CA TYR A 36 4.97 3.98 -16.05
C TYR A 36 5.39 5.27 -16.76
N ALA A 37 5.38 5.30 -18.10
CA ALA A 37 5.66 6.53 -18.84
C ALA A 37 4.66 7.65 -18.51
N MET A 38 3.41 7.31 -18.22
CA MET A 38 2.40 8.29 -17.82
C MET A 38 2.75 8.96 -16.48
N ILE A 39 3.39 8.26 -15.56
CA ILE A 39 3.84 8.83 -14.28
C ILE A 39 4.85 9.96 -14.56
N PHE A 40 5.83 9.71 -15.41
CA PHE A 40 6.87 10.68 -15.75
C PHE A 40 6.32 11.87 -16.53
N ILE A 41 5.46 11.62 -17.54
CA ILE A 41 4.80 12.67 -18.33
C ILE A 41 3.94 13.56 -17.42
N ARG A 42 3.21 12.97 -16.48
CA ARG A 42 2.38 13.73 -15.54
C ARG A 42 3.21 14.50 -14.52
N SER A 43 4.31 13.92 -14.03
CA SER A 43 5.23 14.60 -13.14
C SER A 43 5.88 15.83 -13.77
N ASP A 44 6.25 15.75 -15.06
CA ASP A 44 6.81 16.88 -15.80
C ASP A 44 5.83 18.07 -15.95
N GLN A 45 4.53 17.80 -15.89
CA GLN A 45 3.46 18.82 -15.88
C GLN A 45 3.28 19.51 -14.53
N LYS A 46 4.08 19.16 -13.51
CA LYS A 46 4.05 19.72 -12.16
C LYS A 46 2.64 19.77 -11.55
N PRO A 47 1.97 18.62 -11.38
CA PRO A 47 0.67 18.59 -10.72
C PRO A 47 0.80 19.08 -9.27
N ALA A 48 -0.31 19.54 -8.68
CA ALA A 48 -0.35 20.02 -7.29
C ALA A 48 0.19 18.99 -6.29
N ILE A 49 -0.06 17.69 -6.57
CA ILE A 49 0.51 16.58 -5.82
C ILE A 49 1.40 15.78 -6.76
N ASN A 50 2.72 15.86 -6.57
CA ASN A 50 3.73 15.20 -7.40
C ASN A 50 4.62 14.30 -6.55
N GLU A 51 4.08 13.17 -6.12
CA GLU A 51 4.76 12.26 -5.20
C GLU A 51 6.11 11.77 -5.74
N ASN A 52 7.18 11.98 -4.95
CA ASN A 52 8.58 11.72 -5.28
C ASN A 52 9.14 12.50 -6.50
N ASP A 53 8.38 13.39 -7.10
CA ASP A 53 8.78 14.25 -8.24
C ASP A 53 9.64 13.52 -9.29
N PRO A 54 9.14 12.45 -9.95
CA PRO A 54 9.90 11.70 -10.95
C PRO A 54 10.00 12.44 -12.30
N SER A 55 10.21 13.75 -12.28
CA SER A 55 10.27 14.62 -13.48
C SER A 55 11.59 14.52 -14.23
N THR A 56 12.67 14.07 -13.59
CA THR A 56 13.99 13.86 -14.23
C THR A 56 14.31 12.39 -14.38
N VAL A 57 15.16 12.03 -15.34
CA VAL A 57 15.57 10.63 -15.56
C VAL A 57 16.15 9.99 -14.29
N SER A 58 16.99 10.72 -13.54
CA SER A 58 17.57 10.21 -12.29
C SER A 58 16.52 9.94 -11.24
N ARG A 59 15.58 10.87 -11.02
CA ARG A 59 14.47 10.69 -10.07
C ARG A 59 13.49 9.62 -10.52
N ALA A 60 13.27 9.50 -11.83
CA ALA A 60 12.47 8.44 -12.41
C ALA A 60 13.06 7.06 -12.12
N ILE A 61 14.38 6.90 -12.26
CA ILE A 61 15.09 5.65 -11.90
C ILE A 61 14.96 5.39 -10.40
N ALA A 62 15.25 6.36 -9.54
CA ALA A 62 15.12 6.25 -8.09
C ALA A 62 13.70 5.86 -7.65
N TYR A 63 12.68 6.43 -8.32
CA TYR A 63 11.27 6.07 -8.12
C TYR A 63 10.99 4.61 -8.49
N MET A 64 11.48 4.16 -9.65
CA MET A 64 11.30 2.76 -10.10
C MET A 64 12.06 1.77 -9.21
N GLU A 65 13.25 2.12 -8.76
CA GLU A 65 14.04 1.33 -7.81
C GLU A 65 13.51 1.38 -6.37
N ARG A 66 12.49 2.22 -6.14
CA ARG A 66 11.83 2.36 -4.83
C ARG A 66 12.77 2.78 -3.71
N GLU A 67 13.75 3.62 -4.03
CA GLU A 67 14.77 4.08 -3.07
C GLU A 67 14.16 4.75 -1.83
N GLN A 68 13.00 5.43 -1.98
CA GLN A 68 12.25 6.06 -0.89
C GLN A 68 11.80 5.09 0.21
N TYR A 69 11.69 3.81 -0.10
CA TYR A 69 11.34 2.76 0.88
C TYR A 69 12.57 2.06 1.47
N GLY A 70 13.76 2.48 1.08
CA GLY A 70 15.03 1.86 1.44
C GLY A 70 15.27 0.52 0.75
N ARG A 71 16.42 -0.08 1.01
CA ARG A 71 16.78 -1.37 0.41
C ARG A 71 15.92 -2.49 0.99
N MET A 72 15.15 -3.15 0.13
CA MET A 72 14.44 -4.37 0.48
C MET A 72 15.38 -5.57 0.38
N PHE A 73 15.67 -6.20 1.51
CA PHE A 73 16.44 -7.43 1.55
C PHE A 73 15.48 -8.62 1.49
N GLN A 74 15.76 -9.54 0.58
CA GLN A 74 15.00 -10.79 0.49
C GLN A 74 15.36 -11.76 1.62
N PHE A 75 16.58 -11.72 2.09
CA PHE A 75 17.10 -12.48 3.23
C PHE A 75 18.00 -11.58 4.09
N PRO A 76 18.00 -11.77 5.43
CA PRO A 76 17.13 -12.66 6.20
C PRO A 76 15.68 -12.22 6.21
N ARG A 77 14.75 -13.13 6.52
CA ARG A 77 13.33 -12.81 6.73
C ARG A 77 13.18 -11.93 7.95
N ARG A 78 12.34 -10.89 7.86
CA ARG A 78 12.13 -9.91 8.93
C ARG A 78 10.87 -10.23 9.68
N TYR A 79 10.95 -10.45 11.00
CA TYR A 79 9.79 -10.64 11.83
C TYR A 79 10.02 -10.16 13.27
N THR A 80 8.93 -9.77 13.94
CA THR A 80 8.93 -9.26 15.32
C THR A 80 8.10 -10.19 16.21
N GLY A 81 8.34 -10.19 17.51
CA GLY A 81 7.36 -10.70 18.48
C GLY A 81 7.51 -12.11 19.00
N LEU A 82 8.72 -12.70 19.05
CA LEU A 82 9.00 -13.89 19.83
C LEU A 82 10.26 -13.72 20.71
N PRO A 83 10.34 -14.37 21.92
CA PRO A 83 11.07 -13.83 23.04
C PRO A 83 12.59 -13.87 23.08
N ASP A 84 13.33 -14.59 22.29
CA ASP A 84 14.67 -14.94 22.77
C ASP A 84 15.93 -14.37 22.11
N LYS A 85 15.89 -13.79 20.91
CA LYS A 85 17.07 -13.11 20.34
C LYS A 85 16.69 -12.03 19.38
N HIS A 86 16.84 -10.78 19.78
CA HIS A 86 16.62 -9.62 18.94
C HIS A 86 17.94 -9.21 18.29
N VAL A 87 17.98 -9.18 16.97
CA VAL A 87 19.05 -8.57 16.21
C VAL A 87 18.50 -7.34 15.52
N ALA A 88 19.06 -6.18 15.80
CA ALA A 88 18.72 -4.96 15.10
C ALA A 88 19.15 -5.09 13.64
N VAL A 89 18.18 -5.08 12.71
CA VAL A 89 18.46 -5.06 11.27
C VAL A 89 18.23 -3.65 10.76
N GLY A 90 19.20 -2.83 10.93
CA GLY A 90 19.26 -1.48 10.43
C GLY A 90 20.58 -0.88 10.85
N ARG A 91 21.52 -0.73 9.93
CA ARG A 91 22.66 0.14 10.19
C ARG A 91 22.20 1.58 10.02
N PRO A 92 22.51 2.47 10.97
CA PRO A 92 22.36 3.89 10.73
C PRO A 92 23.13 4.27 9.46
N GLN A 93 22.64 5.21 8.72
CA GLN A 93 23.33 5.72 7.51
C GLN A 93 24.76 6.20 7.78
N ASN A 94 25.10 6.47 9.05
CA ASN A 94 26.40 6.95 9.50
C ASN A 94 27.31 5.88 10.11
N GLY A 95 26.97 4.58 10.02
CA GLY A 95 27.86 3.47 10.44
C GLY A 95 28.06 3.28 11.94
N ARG A 96 27.36 4.03 12.82
CA ARG A 96 27.44 3.87 14.28
C ARG A 96 26.55 2.73 14.77
N GLU A 97 27.03 1.91 15.69
CA GLU A 97 26.19 0.94 16.42
C GLU A 97 25.29 1.66 17.42
N TYR A 98 24.02 1.23 17.49
CA TYR A 98 23.04 1.79 18.42
C TYR A 98 23.23 1.22 19.83
N THR A 99 23.09 2.07 20.83
CA THR A 99 22.98 1.65 22.23
C THR A 99 21.57 1.11 22.54
N ASN A 100 21.41 0.29 23.59
CA ASN A 100 20.15 -0.37 23.96
C ASN A 100 18.91 0.54 24.05
N SER A 101 19.09 1.83 24.35
CA SER A 101 17.98 2.82 24.33
C SER A 101 17.58 3.28 22.93
N GLN A 102 18.51 3.15 21.98
CA GLN A 102 18.28 3.49 20.57
C GLN A 102 17.63 2.33 19.80
N GLU A 103 17.78 1.10 20.27
CA GLU A 103 17.14 -0.09 19.69
C GLU A 103 15.60 -0.04 19.77
N ARG A 104 15.02 0.69 20.73
CA ARG A 104 13.57 0.86 20.85
C ARG A 104 12.95 1.69 19.71
N ALA A 105 13.76 2.50 19.02
CA ALA A 105 13.30 3.30 17.88
C ALA A 105 13.25 2.51 16.56
N TYR A 106 13.92 1.35 16.48
CA TYR A 106 13.91 0.46 15.32
C TYR A 106 13.12 -0.79 15.64
N LYS A 107 12.37 -1.28 14.64
CA LYS A 107 11.79 -2.61 14.73
C LYS A 107 12.91 -3.62 14.92
N THR A 108 12.95 -4.30 16.05
CA THR A 108 13.88 -5.40 16.30
C THR A 108 13.39 -6.62 15.54
N TYR A 109 14.22 -7.16 14.66
CA TYR A 109 13.87 -8.33 13.87
C TYR A 109 14.59 -9.57 14.42
N ARG A 110 13.92 -10.70 14.36
CA ARG A 110 14.51 -12.00 14.70
C ARG A 110 15.12 -12.65 13.47
N LEU A 111 16.20 -13.38 13.69
CA LEU A 111 16.89 -14.13 12.64
C LEU A 111 16.87 -15.64 12.86
N ASP A 112 16.44 -16.09 14.03
CA ASP A 112 16.22 -17.51 14.30
C ASP A 112 14.92 -17.99 13.60
N LYS A 113 14.77 -19.30 13.48
CA LYS A 113 13.55 -19.92 12.93
C LYS A 113 13.05 -19.32 11.59
N GLN A 114 13.96 -18.97 10.72
CA GLN A 114 13.64 -18.36 9.40
C GLN A 114 12.67 -19.21 8.57
N TRP A 115 12.79 -20.54 8.62
CA TRP A 115 11.91 -21.46 7.91
C TRP A 115 10.53 -21.53 8.52
N ASP A 116 10.41 -21.52 9.86
CA ASP A 116 9.12 -21.53 10.54
C ASP A 116 8.35 -20.25 10.20
N TYR A 117 9.03 -19.10 10.24
CA TYR A 117 8.42 -17.84 9.83
C TYR A 117 7.99 -17.82 8.35
N PHE A 118 8.83 -18.32 7.46
CA PHE A 118 8.50 -18.42 6.04
C PHE A 118 7.26 -19.27 5.81
N TRP A 119 7.20 -20.49 6.38
CA TRP A 119 6.09 -21.40 6.15
C TRP A 119 4.83 -21.00 6.90
N ASP A 120 4.92 -20.73 8.20
CA ASP A 120 3.74 -20.52 9.03
C ASP A 120 3.14 -19.12 8.85
N TYR A 121 3.98 -18.10 8.72
CA TYR A 121 3.46 -16.74 8.52
C TYR A 121 3.33 -16.39 7.03
N GLN A 122 4.41 -16.43 6.29
CA GLN A 122 4.40 -15.88 4.94
C GLN A 122 3.68 -16.80 3.93
N VAL A 123 3.86 -18.11 3.99
CA VAL A 123 3.18 -19.04 3.08
C VAL A 123 1.77 -19.36 3.57
N LYS A 124 1.58 -19.83 4.80
CA LYS A 124 0.25 -20.24 5.26
C LYS A 124 -0.65 -19.03 5.51
N LYS A 125 -0.23 -18.07 6.38
CA LYS A 125 -1.08 -16.94 6.75
C LYS A 125 -1.22 -15.92 5.63
N MET A 126 -0.10 -15.48 4.99
CA MET A 126 -0.12 -14.41 4.00
C MET A 126 -0.52 -14.86 2.59
N TYR A 127 -0.38 -16.15 2.24
CA TYR A 127 -0.72 -16.61 0.91
C TYR A 127 -1.89 -17.61 0.91
N TRP A 128 -1.74 -18.79 1.54
CA TRP A 128 -2.78 -19.82 1.48
C TRP A 128 -4.09 -19.41 2.11
N ARG A 129 -4.06 -18.70 3.23
CA ARG A 129 -5.26 -18.14 3.84
C ARG A 129 -5.99 -17.21 2.87
N TYR A 130 -5.28 -16.24 2.26
CA TYR A 130 -5.88 -15.33 1.28
C TYR A 130 -6.40 -16.05 0.05
N PHE A 131 -5.66 -17.04 -0.44
CA PHE A 131 -6.09 -17.86 -1.55
C PHE A 131 -7.40 -18.61 -1.24
N LEU A 132 -7.49 -19.24 -0.07
CA LEU A 132 -8.68 -19.95 0.35
C LEU A 132 -9.87 -19.01 0.61
N TRP A 133 -9.62 -17.79 1.07
CA TRP A 133 -10.68 -16.80 1.21
C TRP A 133 -11.38 -16.48 -0.11
N GLN A 134 -10.65 -16.47 -1.22
CA GLN A 134 -11.22 -16.19 -2.53
C GLN A 134 -12.10 -17.35 -3.05
N PHE A 135 -11.80 -18.59 -2.68
CA PHE A 135 -12.42 -19.78 -3.33
C PHE A 135 -13.20 -20.68 -2.38
N ALA A 136 -13.03 -20.54 -1.07
CA ALA A 136 -13.74 -21.29 -0.06
C ALA A 136 -14.57 -20.40 0.86
N GLY A 137 -13.99 -19.30 1.36
CA GLY A 137 -14.67 -18.30 2.16
C GLY A 137 -13.82 -17.73 3.30
N ARG A 138 -14.16 -16.52 3.72
CA ARG A 138 -13.58 -15.82 4.86
C ARG A 138 -14.56 -15.79 6.00
N GLY A 139 -14.12 -16.13 7.21
CA GLY A 139 -14.98 -16.02 8.37
C GLY A 139 -14.33 -16.51 9.64
N PRO A 140 -15.01 -16.32 10.78
CA PRO A 140 -14.56 -16.90 12.03
C PRO A 140 -14.52 -18.42 11.90
N SER A 141 -13.34 -18.99 12.06
CA SER A 141 -13.19 -20.44 12.21
C SER A 141 -12.52 -20.72 13.54
N THR A 142 -12.82 -21.88 14.11
CA THR A 142 -12.14 -22.39 15.31
C THR A 142 -10.69 -22.75 15.02
N GLU A 143 -10.32 -22.87 13.75
CA GLU A 143 -8.97 -23.17 13.30
C GLU A 143 -8.25 -21.89 12.92
N SER A 144 -7.33 -21.46 13.75
CA SER A 144 -6.37 -20.42 13.40
C SER A 144 -5.33 -21.00 12.45
N PHE A 145 -5.15 -20.38 11.29
CA PHE A 145 -4.10 -20.75 10.34
C PHE A 145 -2.69 -20.55 10.90
N VAL A 146 -2.54 -19.61 11.83
CA VAL A 146 -1.26 -19.30 12.46
C VAL A 146 -1.48 -18.76 13.86
N THR A 147 -0.96 -19.43 14.84
CA THR A 147 -1.06 -19.02 16.25
C THR A 147 0.17 -18.27 16.74
N ALA A 148 1.35 -18.53 16.19
CA ALA A 148 2.62 -18.05 16.72
C ALA A 148 2.99 -16.61 16.33
N TYR A 149 2.35 -16.04 15.28
CA TYR A 149 2.76 -14.77 14.66
C TYR A 149 1.66 -13.71 14.63
N GLY A 150 0.86 -13.62 15.68
CA GLY A 150 -0.15 -12.57 15.82
C GLY A 150 -1.45 -12.84 15.08
N ALA A 151 -1.88 -14.10 15.00
CA ALA A 151 -3.20 -14.47 14.50
C ALA A 151 -4.30 -13.89 15.40
N ARG A 152 -5.39 -13.42 14.78
CA ARG A 152 -6.64 -13.13 15.48
C ARG A 152 -7.55 -14.34 15.36
N PRO A 153 -7.70 -15.16 16.41
CA PRO A 153 -8.32 -16.49 16.31
C PRO A 153 -9.71 -16.50 15.68
N ASN A 154 -10.49 -15.43 15.88
CA ASN A 154 -11.87 -15.35 15.42
C ASN A 154 -12.06 -14.66 14.06
N GLU A 155 -11.00 -14.06 13.48
CA GLU A 155 -11.10 -13.25 12.25
C GLU A 155 -10.27 -13.81 11.10
N ASP A 156 -9.28 -14.64 11.41
CA ASP A 156 -8.26 -15.11 10.47
C ASP A 156 -8.53 -16.51 9.92
N GLY A 157 -9.72 -17.04 10.09
CA GLY A 157 -10.08 -18.40 9.68
C GLY A 157 -10.55 -18.50 8.23
N VAL A 158 -10.67 -19.75 7.76
CA VAL A 158 -11.27 -20.12 6.49
C VAL A 158 -12.64 -20.73 6.73
N ALA A 159 -13.67 -20.08 6.20
CA ALA A 159 -15.05 -20.58 6.28
C ALA A 159 -15.37 -21.46 5.07
N TRP A 160 -15.01 -22.74 5.14
CA TRP A 160 -15.09 -23.70 4.04
C TRP A 160 -16.47 -23.82 3.37
N PHE A 161 -17.53 -23.46 4.08
CA PHE A 161 -18.91 -23.57 3.59
C PHE A 161 -19.63 -22.23 3.48
N GLN A 162 -18.91 -21.12 3.49
CA GLN A 162 -19.50 -19.77 3.34
C GLN A 162 -20.25 -19.63 2.00
N PHE A 163 -19.73 -20.24 0.95
CA PHE A 163 -20.34 -20.24 -0.39
C PHE A 163 -21.18 -21.49 -0.66
N GLY A 164 -21.62 -22.20 0.37
CA GLY A 164 -22.16 -23.54 0.28
C GLY A 164 -21.01 -24.56 0.20
N LEU A 165 -21.01 -25.43 -0.80
CA LEU A 165 -19.83 -26.26 -1.08
C LEU A 165 -18.74 -25.41 -1.71
N PRO A 166 -17.45 -25.66 -1.42
CA PRO A 166 -16.34 -24.91 -2.03
C PRO A 166 -16.10 -25.34 -3.49
N LEU A 167 -17.13 -25.22 -4.29
CA LEU A 167 -17.13 -25.71 -5.69
C LEU A 167 -16.05 -25.03 -6.52
N ALA A 168 -15.85 -23.73 -6.37
CA ALA A 168 -14.82 -22.98 -7.09
C ALA A 168 -13.42 -23.54 -6.82
N PHE A 169 -13.12 -23.85 -5.56
CA PHE A 169 -11.85 -24.49 -5.18
C PHE A 169 -11.70 -25.89 -5.77
N LEU A 170 -12.73 -26.74 -5.62
CA LEU A 170 -12.70 -28.13 -6.12
C LEU A 170 -12.60 -28.19 -7.64
N PHE A 171 -13.35 -27.32 -8.34
CA PHE A 171 -13.26 -27.22 -9.80
C PHE A 171 -11.89 -26.72 -10.25
N GLY A 172 -11.31 -25.74 -9.56
CA GLY A 172 -9.96 -25.27 -9.87
C GLY A 172 -8.91 -26.40 -9.77
N LEU A 173 -8.96 -27.21 -8.72
CA LEU A 173 -8.07 -28.37 -8.57
C LEU A 173 -8.29 -29.41 -9.66
N TRP A 174 -9.55 -29.72 -9.96
CA TRP A 174 -9.87 -30.66 -11.04
C TRP A 174 -9.43 -30.14 -12.40
N GLY A 175 -9.67 -28.87 -12.70
CA GLY A 175 -9.23 -28.23 -13.94
C GLY A 175 -7.72 -28.21 -14.10
N MET A 176 -6.99 -27.94 -13.02
CA MET A 176 -5.53 -28.04 -13.01
C MET A 176 -5.09 -29.46 -13.43
N PHE A 177 -5.61 -30.49 -12.76
CA PHE A 177 -5.29 -31.87 -13.05
C PHE A 177 -5.62 -32.25 -14.52
N TYR A 178 -6.83 -31.89 -14.98
CA TYR A 178 -7.25 -32.14 -16.36
C TYR A 178 -6.37 -31.42 -17.39
N HIS A 179 -6.00 -30.16 -17.13
CA HIS A 179 -5.13 -29.37 -18.00
C HIS A 179 -3.75 -30.04 -18.17
N PHE A 180 -3.16 -30.52 -17.07
CA PHE A 180 -1.90 -31.26 -17.13
C PHE A 180 -1.99 -32.58 -17.91
N GLN A 181 -3.15 -33.24 -17.95
CA GLN A 181 -3.37 -34.43 -18.75
C GLN A 181 -3.52 -34.13 -20.26
N GLN A 182 -4.17 -33.03 -20.61
CA GLN A 182 -4.49 -32.68 -22.00
C GLN A 182 -3.38 -31.89 -22.70
N ASP A 183 -2.84 -30.88 -22.04
CA ASP A 183 -1.81 -29.98 -22.58
C ASP A 183 -0.82 -29.52 -21.52
N ARG A 184 0.20 -30.32 -21.30
CA ARG A 184 1.24 -30.04 -20.30
C ARG A 184 1.93 -28.70 -20.54
N LYS A 185 2.19 -28.32 -21.81
CA LYS A 185 2.93 -27.09 -22.11
C LYS A 185 2.17 -25.85 -21.65
N ARG A 186 0.87 -25.77 -22.00
CA ARG A 186 0.03 -24.65 -21.56
C ARG A 186 -0.28 -24.73 -20.06
N ALA A 187 -0.43 -25.93 -19.50
CA ALA A 187 -0.60 -26.14 -18.08
C ALA A 187 0.59 -25.58 -17.26
N PHE A 188 1.83 -25.80 -17.73
CA PHE A 188 3.02 -25.21 -17.12
C PHE A 188 3.05 -23.69 -17.26
N SER A 189 2.54 -23.11 -18.34
CA SER A 189 2.44 -21.65 -18.47
C SER A 189 1.51 -21.04 -17.43
N VAL A 190 0.33 -21.67 -17.21
CA VAL A 190 -0.61 -21.23 -16.17
C VAL A 190 -0.03 -21.46 -14.77
N LEU A 191 0.66 -22.59 -14.55
CA LEU A 191 1.33 -22.86 -13.27
C LEU A 191 2.43 -21.84 -12.99
N SER A 192 3.22 -21.47 -14.01
CA SER A 192 4.23 -20.42 -13.86
C SER A 192 3.60 -19.09 -13.51
N LEU A 193 2.50 -18.71 -14.15
CA LEU A 193 1.75 -17.51 -13.80
C LEU A 193 1.27 -17.58 -12.35
N PHE A 194 0.66 -18.68 -11.94
CA PHE A 194 0.17 -18.92 -10.58
C PHE A 194 1.29 -18.77 -9.53
N LEU A 195 2.44 -19.42 -9.75
CA LEU A 195 3.55 -19.40 -8.81
C LEU A 195 4.27 -18.05 -8.79
N MET A 196 4.51 -17.43 -9.96
CA MET A 196 5.25 -16.18 -10.05
C MET A 196 4.48 -14.98 -9.51
N THR A 197 3.16 -14.97 -9.68
CA THR A 197 2.29 -13.89 -9.15
C THR A 197 1.72 -14.19 -7.76
N GLY A 198 2.07 -15.33 -7.17
CA GLY A 198 1.68 -15.76 -5.83
C GLY A 198 2.89 -15.97 -4.92
N LEU A 199 3.39 -17.19 -4.85
CA LEU A 199 4.48 -17.56 -3.95
C LEU A 199 5.79 -16.78 -4.20
N ALA A 200 6.12 -16.47 -5.46
CA ALA A 200 7.30 -15.67 -5.75
C ALA A 200 7.18 -14.24 -5.21
N ILE A 201 5.97 -13.66 -5.16
CA ILE A 201 5.72 -12.36 -4.53
C ILE A 201 6.04 -12.41 -3.03
N ILE A 202 5.69 -13.50 -2.34
CA ILE A 202 6.04 -13.72 -0.93
C ILE A 202 7.57 -13.64 -0.73
N ILE A 203 8.32 -14.27 -1.61
CA ILE A 203 9.78 -14.29 -1.55
C ILE A 203 10.34 -12.87 -1.81
N PHE A 204 9.82 -12.21 -2.84
CA PHE A 204 10.31 -10.91 -3.27
C PHE A 204 10.01 -9.80 -2.28
N VAL A 205 8.77 -9.70 -1.81
CA VAL A 205 8.33 -8.59 -0.93
C VAL A 205 8.82 -8.76 0.49
N ASN A 206 9.07 -10.02 0.94
CA ASN A 206 9.55 -10.33 2.29
C ASN A 206 8.79 -9.56 3.39
N GLN A 207 7.47 -9.65 3.37
CA GLN A 207 6.61 -8.92 4.31
C GLN A 207 6.90 -9.30 5.76
N ASP A 208 7.09 -8.30 6.59
CA ASP A 208 7.25 -8.45 8.04
C ASP A 208 5.88 -8.57 8.75
N ASN A 209 5.92 -8.92 10.03
CA ASN A 209 4.76 -8.95 10.92
C ASN A 209 4.89 -7.90 12.05
N PRO A 210 3.81 -7.39 12.63
CA PRO A 210 2.43 -7.49 12.11
C PRO A 210 2.21 -6.58 10.90
N GLN A 211 1.35 -7.01 9.99
CA GLN A 211 0.92 -6.13 8.90
C GLN A 211 -0.19 -5.20 9.40
N PRO A 212 -0.19 -3.92 9.00
CA PRO A 212 -1.20 -2.95 9.43
C PRO A 212 -2.58 -3.23 8.83
N ARG A 213 -2.63 -3.93 7.68
CA ARG A 213 -3.84 -4.30 6.96
C ARG A 213 -3.64 -5.60 6.18
N GLU A 214 -4.72 -6.20 5.73
CA GLU A 214 -4.69 -7.35 4.83
C GLU A 214 -4.11 -6.98 3.47
N ARG A 215 -3.35 -7.89 2.85
CA ARG A 215 -2.61 -7.64 1.60
C ARG A 215 -2.87 -8.69 0.53
N ASP A 216 -4.06 -9.26 0.51
CA ASP A 216 -4.52 -10.25 -0.48
C ASP A 216 -4.42 -9.75 -1.93
N TYR A 217 -4.63 -8.46 -2.17
CA TYR A 217 -4.46 -7.82 -3.47
C TYR A 217 -3.06 -8.01 -4.08
N SER A 218 -2.04 -8.27 -3.27
CA SER A 218 -0.68 -8.53 -3.77
C SER A 218 -0.57 -9.84 -4.57
N TYR A 219 -1.53 -10.75 -4.40
CA TYR A 219 -1.53 -12.08 -5.00
C TYR A 219 -2.64 -12.29 -6.04
N VAL A 220 -3.30 -11.22 -6.47
CA VAL A 220 -4.45 -11.27 -7.39
C VAL A 220 -4.15 -11.98 -8.70
N GLY A 221 -2.93 -11.87 -9.21
CA GLY A 221 -2.49 -12.57 -10.42
C GLY A 221 -2.52 -14.09 -10.26
N SER A 222 -2.19 -14.60 -9.08
CA SER A 222 -2.30 -16.03 -8.74
C SER A 222 -3.76 -16.48 -8.68
N PHE A 223 -4.64 -15.66 -8.12
CA PHE A 223 -6.08 -15.95 -8.07
C PHE A 223 -6.69 -15.97 -9.47
N PHE A 224 -6.27 -15.02 -10.32
CA PHE A 224 -6.64 -15.01 -11.74
C PHE A 224 -6.18 -16.30 -12.46
N ALA A 225 -4.94 -16.72 -12.26
CA ALA A 225 -4.42 -17.96 -12.85
C ALA A 225 -5.23 -19.19 -12.40
N PHE A 226 -5.64 -19.25 -11.13
CA PHE A 226 -6.49 -20.33 -10.62
C PHE A 226 -7.89 -20.32 -11.26
N SER A 227 -8.44 -19.15 -11.56
CA SER A 227 -9.73 -19.02 -12.24
C SER A 227 -9.71 -19.59 -13.68
N ILE A 228 -8.56 -19.59 -14.35
CA ILE A 228 -8.38 -20.27 -15.62
C ILE A 228 -8.62 -21.77 -15.46
N TRP A 229 -8.11 -22.40 -14.40
CA TRP A 229 -8.35 -23.82 -14.15
C TRP A 229 -9.81 -24.12 -13.79
N ILE A 230 -10.51 -23.23 -13.11
CA ILE A 230 -11.96 -23.37 -12.89
C ILE A 230 -12.68 -23.43 -14.23
N SER A 231 -12.36 -22.57 -15.18
CA SER A 231 -12.93 -22.55 -16.52
C SER A 231 -12.60 -23.84 -17.30
N ILE A 232 -11.37 -24.33 -17.19
CA ILE A 232 -10.95 -25.61 -17.83
C ILE A 232 -11.70 -26.82 -17.23
N ALA A 233 -11.99 -26.79 -15.92
CA ALA A 233 -12.79 -27.85 -15.29
C ALA A 233 -14.21 -27.91 -15.86
N LEU A 234 -14.83 -26.75 -16.11
CA LEU A 234 -16.15 -26.69 -16.73
C LEU A 234 -16.14 -27.28 -18.14
N GLN A 235 -15.10 -26.96 -18.93
CA GLN A 235 -14.90 -27.59 -20.23
C GLN A 235 -14.71 -29.13 -20.12
N ALA A 236 -13.89 -29.59 -19.16
CA ALA A 236 -13.68 -30.99 -18.88
C ALA A 236 -14.97 -31.72 -18.51
N PHE A 237 -15.83 -31.06 -17.75
CA PHE A 237 -17.16 -31.55 -17.38
C PHE A 237 -18.06 -31.69 -18.61
N LEU A 238 -18.14 -30.65 -19.44
CA LEU A 238 -18.88 -30.70 -20.72
C LEU A 238 -18.41 -31.82 -21.61
N ASP A 239 -17.10 -32.00 -21.80
CA ASP A 239 -16.53 -33.07 -22.66
C ASP A 239 -16.88 -34.45 -22.14
N ARG A 240 -16.85 -34.68 -20.83
CA ARG A 240 -17.24 -35.97 -20.23
C ARG A 240 -18.69 -36.28 -20.46
N VAL A 241 -19.53 -35.31 -20.28
CA VAL A 241 -20.96 -35.53 -20.38
C VAL A 241 -21.38 -35.67 -21.85
N ASN A 242 -20.82 -34.90 -22.77
CA ASN A 242 -21.04 -35.10 -24.20
C ASN A 242 -20.68 -36.53 -24.65
N LYS A 243 -19.58 -37.07 -24.09
CA LYS A 243 -19.22 -38.48 -24.35
C LYS A 243 -20.23 -39.48 -23.78
N PHE A 244 -20.81 -39.17 -22.62
CA PHE A 244 -21.81 -40.03 -21.97
C PHE A 244 -23.16 -40.05 -22.72
N LEU A 245 -23.60 -38.91 -23.23
CA LEU A 245 -24.91 -38.76 -23.89
C LEU A 245 -24.93 -39.27 -25.36
N LYS A 246 -23.81 -39.66 -25.93
CA LYS A 246 -23.70 -40.32 -27.26
C LYS A 246 -24.60 -39.71 -28.36
N GLY A 247 -24.66 -38.40 -28.49
CA GLY A 247 -25.31 -37.73 -29.63
C GLY A 247 -26.82 -37.50 -29.54
N LYS A 248 -27.43 -37.68 -28.39
CA LYS A 248 -28.84 -37.32 -28.19
C LYS A 248 -29.00 -35.80 -28.01
N THR A 249 -29.41 -35.10 -29.06
CA THR A 249 -29.41 -33.61 -29.15
C THR A 249 -30.23 -32.93 -28.07
N ILE A 250 -31.39 -33.48 -27.71
CA ILE A 250 -32.25 -32.87 -26.65
C ILE A 250 -31.58 -32.99 -25.27
N GLU A 251 -30.98 -34.14 -24.97
CA GLU A 251 -30.27 -34.37 -23.71
C GLU A 251 -28.99 -33.54 -23.63
N GLN A 252 -28.31 -33.29 -24.75
CA GLN A 252 -27.14 -32.41 -24.83
C GLN A 252 -27.50 -30.97 -24.53
N ASN A 253 -28.60 -30.43 -25.08
CA ASN A 253 -29.02 -29.05 -24.80
C ASN A 253 -29.43 -28.85 -23.32
N GLY A 254 -30.15 -29.81 -22.76
CA GLY A 254 -30.50 -29.78 -21.33
C GLY A 254 -29.29 -29.79 -20.43
N LEU A 255 -28.26 -30.53 -20.85
CA LEU A 255 -27.02 -30.61 -20.08
C LEU A 255 -26.17 -29.35 -20.21
N ILE A 256 -26.03 -28.79 -21.42
CA ILE A 256 -25.32 -27.52 -21.62
C ILE A 256 -25.96 -26.45 -20.72
N LEU A 257 -27.29 -26.40 -20.69
CA LEU A 257 -28.04 -25.51 -19.81
C LEU A 257 -27.69 -25.78 -18.33
N SER A 258 -27.66 -27.03 -17.90
CA SER A 258 -27.32 -27.40 -16.53
C SER A 258 -25.90 -26.98 -16.14
N VAL A 259 -24.93 -27.11 -17.05
CA VAL A 259 -23.55 -26.66 -16.82
C VAL A 259 -23.45 -25.13 -16.77
N VAL A 260 -24.18 -24.44 -17.66
CA VAL A 260 -24.27 -22.96 -17.60
C VAL A 260 -24.87 -22.51 -16.26
N LEU A 261 -25.95 -23.15 -15.81
CA LEU A 261 -26.56 -22.85 -14.52
C LEU A 261 -25.61 -23.14 -13.35
N LEU A 262 -24.90 -24.24 -13.36
CA LEU A 262 -23.89 -24.56 -12.36
C LEU A 262 -22.73 -23.54 -12.36
N THR A 263 -22.30 -23.12 -13.55
CA THR A 263 -21.26 -22.09 -13.71
C THR A 263 -21.70 -20.77 -13.14
N LEU A 264 -22.94 -20.36 -13.39
CA LEU A 264 -23.54 -19.13 -12.84
C LEU A 264 -23.83 -19.23 -11.34
N PHE A 265 -24.15 -20.42 -10.86
CA PHE A 265 -24.45 -20.65 -9.45
C PHE A 265 -23.26 -20.32 -8.53
N MET A 266 -22.02 -20.69 -8.92
CA MET A 266 -20.82 -20.39 -8.13
C MET A 266 -20.65 -18.89 -7.88
N PRO A 267 -20.51 -18.02 -8.91
CA PRO A 267 -20.34 -16.58 -8.66
C PRO A 267 -21.56 -15.93 -7.99
N VAL A 268 -22.77 -16.42 -8.25
CA VAL A 268 -23.99 -15.89 -7.59
C VAL A 268 -23.97 -16.19 -6.08
N MET A 269 -23.56 -17.39 -5.68
CA MET A 269 -23.43 -17.73 -4.25
C MET A 269 -22.32 -16.92 -3.57
N MET A 270 -21.19 -16.73 -4.23
CA MET A 270 -20.10 -15.88 -3.74
C MET A 270 -20.55 -14.40 -3.63
N LEU A 271 -21.24 -13.90 -4.65
CA LEU A 271 -21.80 -12.54 -4.63
C LEU A 271 -22.78 -12.35 -3.46
N LYS A 272 -23.72 -13.28 -3.31
CA LYS A 272 -24.70 -13.24 -2.22
C LYS A 272 -24.04 -13.24 -0.83
N ALA A 273 -23.02 -14.07 -0.66
CA ALA A 273 -22.32 -14.20 0.62
C ALA A 273 -21.49 -12.95 0.97
N ASN A 274 -20.92 -12.28 -0.03
CA ASN A 274 -19.97 -11.20 0.18
C ASN A 274 -20.56 -9.81 -0.09
N TYR A 275 -21.75 -9.70 -0.68
CA TYR A 275 -22.30 -8.43 -1.17
C TYR A 275 -22.31 -7.34 -0.10
N HIS A 276 -22.88 -7.62 1.06
CA HIS A 276 -23.00 -6.62 2.13
C HIS A 276 -21.65 -6.17 2.70
N GLU A 277 -20.68 -7.07 2.80
CA GLU A 277 -19.34 -6.73 3.31
C GLU A 277 -18.53 -5.91 2.31
N HIS A 278 -18.85 -6.01 1.01
CA HIS A 278 -18.15 -5.32 -0.07
C HIS A 278 -18.92 -4.12 -0.64
N ASP A 279 -20.16 -3.95 -0.24
CA ASP A 279 -20.94 -2.76 -0.60
C ASP A 279 -20.35 -1.51 0.08
N ARG A 280 -19.89 -0.59 -0.73
CA ARG A 280 -19.30 0.70 -0.32
C ARG A 280 -20.11 1.90 -0.78
N SER A 281 -21.32 1.69 -1.32
CA SER A 281 -22.15 2.73 -1.91
C SER A 281 -22.45 3.89 -0.94
N ASP A 282 -22.62 3.57 0.34
CA ASP A 282 -22.94 4.57 1.38
C ASP A 282 -21.74 4.86 2.32
N ASN A 283 -20.57 4.34 2.01
CA ASN A 283 -19.38 4.54 2.86
C ASN A 283 -18.72 5.89 2.57
N ARG A 284 -19.17 6.93 3.27
CA ARG A 284 -18.66 8.29 3.18
C ARG A 284 -17.69 8.65 4.32
N ILE A 285 -17.30 7.70 5.15
CA ILE A 285 -16.49 7.96 6.36
C ILE A 285 -15.23 8.78 6.05
N ALA A 286 -14.48 8.41 5.01
CA ALA A 286 -13.27 9.13 4.65
C ALA A 286 -13.55 10.55 4.18
N TRP A 287 -14.63 10.75 3.43
CA TRP A 287 -15.06 12.06 2.95
C TRP A 287 -15.53 12.94 4.11
N ASP A 288 -16.48 12.45 4.91
CA ASP A 288 -17.11 13.21 6.00
C ASP A 288 -16.07 13.57 7.08
N TYR A 289 -15.19 12.62 7.42
CA TYR A 289 -14.12 12.85 8.38
C TYR A 289 -13.15 13.95 7.90
N SER A 290 -12.72 13.87 6.65
CA SER A 290 -11.80 14.86 6.07
C SER A 290 -12.44 16.22 5.88
N TYR A 291 -13.71 16.25 5.48
CA TYR A 291 -14.48 17.49 5.42
C TYR A 291 -14.56 18.16 6.79
N ASN A 292 -14.86 17.40 7.83
CA ASN A 292 -14.93 17.92 9.19
C ASN A 292 -13.57 18.43 9.71
N ILE A 293 -12.45 17.76 9.38
CA ILE A 293 -11.12 18.28 9.69
C ILE A 293 -10.91 19.65 9.04
N LEU A 294 -11.16 19.77 7.74
CA LEU A 294 -10.96 21.03 7.02
C LEU A 294 -11.89 22.15 7.54
N GLN A 295 -13.12 21.81 7.92
CA GLN A 295 -14.06 22.79 8.46
C GLN A 295 -13.76 23.17 9.91
N SER A 296 -13.00 22.36 10.66
CA SER A 296 -12.55 22.68 12.01
C SER A 296 -11.47 23.78 12.04
N CYS A 297 -10.87 24.11 10.91
CA CYS A 297 -9.76 25.04 10.82
C CYS A 297 -10.22 26.45 10.40
N GLU A 298 -9.58 27.46 10.92
CA GLU A 298 -9.73 28.84 10.46
C GLU A 298 -9.24 29.02 9.00
N PRO A 299 -9.62 30.11 8.32
CA PRO A 299 -9.13 30.40 6.97
C PRO A 299 -7.60 30.51 6.92
N ASN A 300 -7.01 30.05 5.81
CA ASN A 300 -5.57 30.03 5.56
C ASN A 300 -4.74 29.21 6.57
N ALA A 301 -5.36 28.26 7.26
CA ALA A 301 -4.69 27.43 8.27
C ALA A 301 -3.61 26.53 7.67
N ILE A 302 -2.63 26.17 8.50
CA ILE A 302 -1.65 25.13 8.27
C ILE A 302 -2.03 23.94 9.15
N ILE A 303 -2.28 22.77 8.53
CA ILE A 303 -2.73 21.57 9.23
C ILE A 303 -1.65 20.49 9.11
N PHE A 304 -1.05 20.11 10.21
CA PHE A 304 -0.15 18.96 10.27
C PHE A 304 -0.95 17.67 10.36
N THR A 305 -0.69 16.75 9.44
CA THR A 305 -1.26 15.39 9.39
C THR A 305 -0.17 14.33 9.56
N ASN A 306 -0.53 13.12 10.00
CA ASN A 306 0.49 12.13 10.37
C ASN A 306 0.90 11.21 9.21
N GLY A 307 -0.05 10.74 8.42
CA GLY A 307 0.20 9.74 7.36
C GLY A 307 -0.82 9.80 6.23
N ASP A 308 -0.79 8.79 5.37
CA ASP A 308 -1.56 8.74 4.12
C ASP A 308 -3.08 8.79 4.37
N ASN A 309 -3.55 8.05 5.39
CA ASN A 309 -4.99 7.86 5.62
C ASN A 309 -5.71 9.14 6.05
N ASP A 310 -5.02 10.04 6.72
CA ASP A 310 -5.55 11.33 7.14
C ASP A 310 -5.18 12.49 6.20
N THR A 311 -4.23 12.29 5.29
CA THR A 311 -3.77 13.31 4.35
C THR A 311 -4.44 13.20 2.98
N PHE A 312 -4.44 12.01 2.37
CA PHE A 312 -4.90 11.85 0.99
C PHE A 312 -6.38 12.18 0.78
N PRO A 313 -7.28 11.84 1.72
CA PRO A 313 -8.66 12.30 1.58
C PRO A 313 -8.83 13.82 1.71
N LEU A 314 -7.98 14.52 2.49
CA LEU A 314 -7.96 15.99 2.54
C LEU A 314 -7.53 16.57 1.18
N TRP A 315 -6.46 16.04 0.59
CA TRP A 315 -6.03 16.45 -0.75
C TRP A 315 -7.07 16.17 -1.81
N TYR A 316 -7.80 15.05 -1.72
CA TYR A 316 -8.92 14.77 -2.62
C TYR A 316 -9.99 15.87 -2.54
N LEU A 317 -10.39 16.26 -1.34
CA LEU A 317 -11.37 17.33 -1.16
C LEU A 317 -10.86 18.66 -1.70
N GLN A 318 -9.58 18.97 -1.52
CA GLN A 318 -8.99 20.20 -2.01
C GLN A 318 -8.84 20.21 -3.53
N GLU A 319 -8.23 19.17 -4.10
CA GLU A 319 -7.84 19.17 -5.51
C GLU A 319 -8.96 18.73 -6.46
N ALA A 320 -9.79 17.76 -6.05
CA ALA A 320 -10.88 17.27 -6.88
C ALA A 320 -12.20 18.02 -6.67
N GLU A 321 -12.53 18.37 -5.43
CA GLU A 321 -13.80 19.00 -5.09
C GLU A 321 -13.68 20.52 -4.83
N GLY A 322 -12.47 21.05 -4.74
CA GLY A 322 -12.23 22.49 -4.54
C GLY A 322 -12.56 23.00 -3.14
N ILE A 323 -12.65 22.10 -2.16
CA ILE A 323 -13.04 22.43 -0.78
C ILE A 323 -11.82 22.89 0.01
N ARG A 324 -11.90 24.09 0.63
CA ARG A 324 -10.88 24.62 1.54
C ARG A 324 -9.45 24.61 0.95
N LYS A 325 -9.29 25.07 -0.31
CA LYS A 325 -7.97 25.26 -0.94
C LYS A 325 -7.11 26.32 -0.27
N ASP A 326 -7.72 27.14 0.57
CA ASP A 326 -7.02 28.11 1.42
C ASP A 326 -6.16 27.44 2.49
N ALA A 327 -6.57 26.27 3.00
CA ALA A 327 -5.82 25.55 4.03
C ALA A 327 -4.63 24.79 3.43
N THR A 328 -3.52 24.76 4.14
CA THR A 328 -2.30 24.03 3.75
C THR A 328 -2.20 22.74 4.54
N VAL A 329 -2.27 21.62 3.87
CA VAL A 329 -2.11 20.29 4.50
C VAL A 329 -0.66 19.86 4.44
N ALA A 330 0.00 19.74 5.59
CA ALA A 330 1.40 19.37 5.75
C ALA A 330 1.53 17.97 6.35
N ASN A 331 1.86 16.97 5.52
CA ASN A 331 2.04 15.59 5.96
C ASN A 331 3.39 15.39 6.66
N LEU A 332 3.37 15.02 7.94
CA LEU A 332 4.58 14.81 8.75
C LEU A 332 5.49 13.68 8.25
N SER A 333 4.93 12.63 7.66
CA SER A 333 5.73 11.55 7.11
C SER A 333 6.50 12.01 5.87
N LEU A 334 5.85 12.75 4.99
CA LEU A 334 6.44 13.29 3.76
C LEU A 334 7.39 14.47 4.02
N LEU A 335 7.19 15.24 5.09
CA LEU A 335 8.12 16.29 5.51
C LEU A 335 9.54 15.77 5.84
N ASN A 336 9.75 14.46 5.91
CA ASN A 336 11.09 13.89 5.97
C ASN A 336 11.78 13.80 4.59
N THR A 337 11.13 14.23 3.51
CA THR A 337 11.64 14.09 2.14
C THR A 337 11.86 15.45 1.47
N GLU A 338 12.98 15.56 0.75
CA GLU A 338 13.36 16.81 0.07
C GLU A 338 12.31 17.27 -0.94
N TRP A 339 11.78 16.34 -1.76
CA TRP A 339 10.81 16.67 -2.81
C TRP A 339 9.53 17.29 -2.24
N TYR A 340 9.05 16.80 -1.09
CA TYR A 340 7.82 17.29 -0.50
C TYR A 340 8.01 18.66 0.16
N ILE A 341 9.14 18.89 0.82
CA ILE A 341 9.48 20.22 1.38
C ILE A 341 9.52 21.25 0.25
N ARG A 342 10.14 20.91 -0.90
CA ARG A 342 10.15 21.78 -2.09
C ARG A 342 8.75 22.01 -2.62
N GLN A 343 7.95 20.97 -2.80
CA GLN A 343 6.58 21.08 -3.27
C GLN A 343 5.74 21.97 -2.35
N LEU A 344 5.83 21.78 -1.05
CA LEU A 344 5.07 22.57 -0.07
C LEU A 344 5.52 24.04 -0.08
N ARG A 345 6.82 24.32 -0.17
CA ARG A 345 7.38 25.68 -0.33
C ARG A 345 6.87 26.34 -1.62
N ASP A 346 6.96 25.63 -2.73
CA ASP A 346 6.68 26.18 -4.05
C ASP A 346 5.17 26.34 -4.30
N SER A 347 4.32 25.64 -3.53
CA SER A 347 2.87 25.83 -3.57
C SER A 347 2.45 27.18 -2.98
N ARG A 348 3.21 27.74 -2.02
CA ARG A 348 3.00 29.03 -1.40
C ARG A 348 4.35 29.75 -1.16
N PRO A 349 4.94 30.33 -2.21
CA PRO A 349 6.26 30.92 -2.14
C PRO A 349 6.35 32.06 -1.14
N GLY A 350 7.31 31.96 -0.20
CA GLY A 350 7.62 33.00 0.75
C GLY A 350 6.73 33.09 1.98
N GLU A 351 5.67 32.27 2.11
CA GLU A 351 4.77 32.31 3.25
C GLU A 351 5.40 31.64 4.49
N PHE A 352 5.41 30.31 4.58
CA PHE A 352 5.82 29.59 5.79
C PHE A 352 7.05 28.66 5.63
N ILE A 353 7.61 28.52 4.42
CA ILE A 353 8.91 27.86 4.19
C ILE A 353 9.82 28.84 3.48
N GLN A 354 10.71 29.51 4.22
CA GLN A 354 11.64 30.51 3.73
C GLN A 354 13.03 29.90 3.56
N MET A 355 13.14 28.84 2.76
CA MET A 355 14.38 28.10 2.48
C MET A 355 14.69 28.12 0.99
N ASN A 356 15.95 28.35 0.64
CA ASN A 356 16.43 28.09 -0.71
C ASN A 356 16.72 26.58 -0.92
N ASP A 357 17.03 26.19 -2.15
CA ASP A 357 17.26 24.78 -2.51
C ASP A 357 18.40 24.12 -1.74
N ALA A 358 19.47 24.84 -1.49
CA ALA A 358 20.60 24.33 -0.73
C ALA A 358 20.23 24.08 0.74
N GLN A 359 19.46 24.98 1.35
CA GLN A 359 18.97 24.81 2.70
C GLN A 359 17.97 23.65 2.83
N VAL A 360 17.08 23.47 1.85
CA VAL A 360 16.17 22.32 1.81
C VAL A 360 16.97 21.02 1.72
N GLN A 361 17.98 20.97 0.84
CA GLN A 361 18.85 19.80 0.72
C GLN A 361 19.63 19.53 2.01
N GLU A 362 20.14 20.57 2.66
CA GLU A 362 20.84 20.44 3.94
C GLU A 362 19.95 19.88 5.04
N VAL A 363 18.75 20.44 5.22
CA VAL A 363 17.78 19.98 6.22
C VAL A 363 17.32 18.55 5.94
N SER A 364 17.10 18.18 4.69
CA SER A 364 16.65 16.84 4.30
C SER A 364 17.74 15.78 4.31
N SER A 365 19.01 16.17 4.51
CA SER A 365 20.15 15.23 4.46
C SER A 365 20.18 14.20 5.60
N GLY A 366 19.34 14.35 6.62
CA GLY A 366 19.20 13.37 7.70
C GLY A 366 18.88 13.95 9.07
N LEU A 367 19.21 13.16 10.09
CA LEU A 367 18.97 13.50 11.48
C LEU A 367 19.88 14.64 11.94
N LYS A 368 19.35 15.61 12.69
CA LYS A 368 20.12 16.66 13.32
C LYS A 368 20.33 16.33 14.79
N GLU A 369 21.59 16.29 15.23
CA GLU A 369 21.91 16.17 16.68
C GLU A 369 21.17 17.25 17.47
N TRP A 370 20.48 16.83 18.53
CA TRP A 370 19.68 17.72 19.34
C TRP A 370 19.79 17.36 20.82
N LYS A 371 19.99 18.36 21.64
CA LYS A 371 19.89 18.24 23.09
C LYS A 371 18.61 18.95 23.54
N SER A 372 17.96 18.42 24.59
CA SER A 372 16.79 19.07 25.17
C SER A 372 17.08 20.53 25.47
N GLN A 373 16.35 21.43 24.85
CA GLN A 373 16.51 22.87 25.04
C GLN A 373 15.18 23.60 24.94
N MET A 374 15.15 24.82 25.52
CA MET A 374 14.02 25.71 25.35
C MET A 374 14.07 26.34 23.97
N VAL A 375 12.94 26.29 23.27
CA VAL A 375 12.72 26.96 21.99
C VAL A 375 11.76 28.11 22.23
N ARG A 376 12.09 29.27 21.68
CA ARG A 376 11.30 30.50 21.84
C ARG A 376 10.87 31.02 20.48
N VAL A 377 9.57 31.24 20.31
CA VAL A 377 8.98 31.82 19.10
C VAL A 377 8.31 33.12 19.44
N PRO A 378 8.60 34.24 18.74
CA PRO A 378 7.86 35.47 18.92
C PRO A 378 6.35 35.24 18.73
N ALA A 379 5.54 35.84 19.57
CA ALA A 379 4.08 35.75 19.51
C ALA A 379 3.44 37.10 19.85
N PRO A 380 2.25 37.39 19.32
CA PRO A 380 1.54 38.62 19.65
C PRO A 380 1.33 38.78 21.17
N LYS A 381 1.50 39.99 21.66
CA LYS A 381 1.15 40.32 23.05
C LYS A 381 -0.36 40.35 23.18
N THR A 382 -0.88 39.54 24.07
CA THR A 382 -2.30 39.49 24.45
C THR A 382 -2.42 39.53 25.97
N ASP A 383 -3.63 39.63 26.48
CA ASP A 383 -3.88 39.57 27.93
C ASP A 383 -3.39 38.23 28.54
N LYS A 384 -3.41 37.18 27.78
CA LYS A 384 -2.89 35.83 28.16
C LYS A 384 -1.38 35.69 27.92
N ASN A 385 -0.80 36.43 26.97
CA ASN A 385 0.61 36.41 26.62
C ASN A 385 1.24 37.80 26.67
N GLN A 386 1.61 38.26 27.84
CA GLN A 386 2.29 39.57 28.04
C GLN A 386 3.77 39.52 27.64
N ALA A 387 4.38 38.31 27.61
CA ALA A 387 5.79 38.13 27.31
C ALA A 387 6.15 38.47 25.85
N GLY A 388 5.20 38.32 24.92
CA GLY A 388 5.41 38.53 23.49
C GLY A 388 6.16 37.41 22.81
N TYR A 389 6.20 36.22 23.43
CA TYR A 389 6.75 35.01 22.87
C TYR A 389 6.09 33.80 23.54
N ILE A 390 6.14 32.64 22.83
CA ILE A 390 5.85 31.31 23.37
C ILE A 390 7.16 30.59 23.54
N GLU A 391 7.36 29.95 24.68
CA GLU A 391 8.56 29.22 25.01
C GLU A 391 8.20 27.82 25.53
N TRP A 392 8.79 26.78 24.93
CA TRP A 392 8.59 25.40 25.36
C TRP A 392 9.85 24.56 25.18
N LYS A 393 9.88 23.42 25.88
CA LYS A 393 11.01 22.51 25.83
C LYS A 393 10.87 21.53 24.70
N VAL A 394 11.81 21.53 23.75
CA VAL A 394 11.90 20.54 22.67
C VAL A 394 12.91 19.47 23.04
N ASN A 395 12.43 18.26 23.19
CA ASN A 395 13.25 17.09 23.47
C ASN A 395 13.62 16.36 22.16
N PRO A 396 14.75 15.62 22.12
CA PRO A 396 15.07 14.75 20.99
C PRO A 396 13.92 13.75 20.75
N THR A 397 13.49 13.64 19.50
CA THR A 397 12.40 12.75 19.08
C THR A 397 12.92 11.42 18.54
N PHE A 398 14.18 11.39 18.14
CA PHE A 398 14.83 10.21 17.60
C PHE A 398 15.97 9.73 18.49
N ALA A 399 15.86 8.49 18.99
CA ALA A 399 16.87 7.80 19.79
C ALA A 399 17.40 8.59 21.01
N GLY A 400 16.66 9.58 21.50
CA GLY A 400 17.07 10.43 22.62
C GLY A 400 18.26 11.38 22.32
N ALA A 401 18.66 11.51 21.06
CA ALA A 401 19.85 12.28 20.68
C ALA A 401 19.67 13.21 19.47
N ALA A 402 18.59 13.08 18.70
CA ALA A 402 18.41 13.85 17.49
C ALA A 402 16.94 14.22 17.23
N LEU A 403 16.72 15.20 16.35
CA LEU A 403 15.44 15.48 15.70
C LEU A 403 15.41 14.88 14.30
N MET A 404 14.24 14.45 13.90
CA MET A 404 13.96 14.08 12.52
C MET A 404 13.76 15.33 11.65
N VAL A 405 13.86 15.18 10.33
CA VAL A 405 13.66 16.28 9.39
C VAL A 405 12.27 16.93 9.56
N LYS A 406 11.23 16.11 9.71
CA LYS A 406 9.85 16.61 9.97
C LYS A 406 9.76 17.51 11.18
N ASP A 407 10.53 17.21 12.25
CA ASP A 407 10.48 17.97 13.50
C ASP A 407 11.13 19.35 13.32
N LEU A 408 12.23 19.40 12.55
CA LEU A 408 12.85 20.66 12.16
C LEU A 408 11.93 21.49 11.26
N MET A 409 11.19 20.82 10.36
CA MET A 409 10.23 21.50 9.49
C MET A 409 9.02 22.06 10.25
N ILE A 410 8.51 21.35 11.28
CA ILE A 410 7.48 21.89 12.17
C ILE A 410 7.99 23.18 12.81
N LEU A 411 9.19 23.18 13.41
CA LEU A 411 9.78 24.36 14.02
C LEU A 411 9.94 25.49 12.99
N GLN A 412 10.47 25.18 11.80
CA GLN A 412 10.67 26.16 10.74
C GLN A 412 9.35 26.80 10.28
N ILE A 413 8.30 26.00 10.11
CA ILE A 413 6.98 26.47 9.70
C ILE A 413 6.38 27.37 10.79
N ILE A 414 6.45 26.98 12.06
CA ILE A 414 5.97 27.79 13.17
C ILE A 414 6.72 29.13 13.24
N PHE A 415 8.06 29.09 13.09
CA PHE A 415 8.87 30.31 13.08
C PHE A 415 8.55 31.25 11.91
N ALA A 416 8.35 30.68 10.72
CA ALA A 416 8.10 31.47 9.52
C ALA A 416 6.67 32.03 9.47
N ALA A 417 5.71 31.27 9.97
CA ALA A 417 4.29 31.66 10.01
C ALA A 417 4.03 32.87 10.93
N GLN A 418 4.87 33.08 11.95
CA GLN A 418 4.77 34.23 12.90
C GLN A 418 3.36 34.46 13.44
N TRP A 419 2.54 33.40 13.52
CA TRP A 419 1.13 33.42 13.93
C TRP A 419 0.19 34.22 12.99
N GLU A 420 0.66 34.59 11.80
CA GLU A 420 -0.21 35.16 10.75
C GLU A 420 -1.13 34.10 10.17
N TYR A 421 -0.70 32.83 10.24
CA TYR A 421 -1.44 31.65 9.81
C TYR A 421 -1.80 30.80 11.03
N PRO A 422 -3.08 30.43 11.22
CA PRO A 422 -3.48 29.48 12.24
C PRO A 422 -2.80 28.12 12.01
N ILE A 423 -2.28 27.51 13.08
CA ILE A 423 -1.52 26.25 13.02
C ILE A 423 -2.26 25.18 13.80
N TYR A 424 -2.53 24.06 13.14
CA TYR A 424 -3.26 22.95 13.71
C TYR A 424 -2.53 21.63 13.53
N PHE A 425 -2.78 20.72 14.46
CA PHE A 425 -2.45 19.30 14.32
C PHE A 425 -3.75 18.50 14.21
N ALA A 426 -3.89 17.66 13.19
CA ALA A 426 -5.02 16.74 13.09
C ALA A 426 -5.07 15.84 14.33
N VAL A 427 -6.27 15.46 14.78
CA VAL A 427 -6.47 14.60 15.96
C VAL A 427 -5.72 13.26 15.86
N THR A 428 -5.43 12.80 14.65
CA THR A 428 -4.65 11.60 14.35
C THR A 428 -3.15 11.74 14.60
N VAL A 429 -2.64 12.97 14.77
CA VAL A 429 -1.23 13.18 15.07
C VAL A 429 -0.95 12.79 16.53
N PRO A 430 -0.13 11.75 16.78
CA PRO A 430 0.16 11.33 18.13
C PRO A 430 0.95 12.40 18.90
N GLN A 431 0.80 12.43 20.21
CA GLN A 431 1.47 13.36 21.10
C GLN A 431 2.99 13.43 20.88
N SER A 432 3.63 12.28 20.63
CA SER A 432 5.07 12.22 20.35
C SER A 432 5.52 13.02 19.12
N ASN A 433 4.61 13.38 18.23
CA ASN A 433 4.89 14.15 17.01
C ASN A 433 4.49 15.63 17.12
N ARG A 434 4.02 16.09 18.29
CA ARG A 434 3.63 17.49 18.53
C ARG A 434 4.72 18.32 19.20
N LEU A 435 5.93 17.77 19.32
CA LEU A 435 7.15 18.43 19.81
C LEU A 435 7.05 19.10 21.20
N GLY A 436 6.17 18.62 22.09
CA GLY A 436 5.98 19.18 23.43
C GLY A 436 5.09 20.44 23.47
N LEU A 437 4.28 20.65 22.43
CA LEU A 437 3.36 21.79 22.32
C LEU A 437 2.03 21.55 23.04
N GLU A 438 1.82 20.44 23.72
CA GLU A 438 0.53 20.03 24.30
C GLU A 438 -0.11 21.07 25.20
N GLU A 439 0.68 21.80 25.97
CA GLU A 439 0.20 22.86 26.90
C GLU A 439 -0.37 24.10 26.17
N PHE A 440 -0.06 24.24 24.89
CA PHE A 440 -0.49 25.35 24.03
C PHE A 440 -1.58 24.98 23.04
N LEU A 441 -1.98 23.71 23.00
CA LEU A 441 -2.97 23.21 22.06
C LEU A 441 -4.33 23.10 22.73
N GLU A 442 -5.34 23.63 22.07
CA GLU A 442 -6.75 23.45 22.42
C GLU A 442 -7.44 22.64 21.31
N MET A 443 -8.38 21.78 21.68
CA MET A 443 -9.09 20.95 20.72
C MET A 443 -10.24 21.73 20.10
N GLU A 444 -10.23 21.86 18.79
CA GLU A 444 -11.28 22.46 17.98
C GLU A 444 -11.81 21.46 16.95
N GLY A 445 -12.97 20.86 17.23
CA GLY A 445 -13.52 19.81 16.37
C GLY A 445 -12.58 18.61 16.23
N LEU A 446 -11.98 18.40 15.05
CA LEU A 446 -11.06 17.27 14.75
C LEU A 446 -9.59 17.72 14.62
N VAL A 447 -9.23 18.88 15.17
CA VAL A 447 -7.86 19.42 15.19
C VAL A 447 -7.51 19.98 16.56
N TYR A 448 -6.22 20.14 16.82
CA TYR A 448 -5.68 20.80 18.01
C TYR A 448 -4.97 22.08 17.61
#